data_e93caffcca5d77827f4b22ef69ce15fd
#
_entry.id   e93caffcca5d77827f4b22ef69ce15fd
#
_cell.length_a   1.000
_cell.length_b   1.000
_cell.length_c   1.000
_cell.angle_alpha   90.00
_cell.angle_beta   90.00
_cell.angle_gamma   90.00
#
_symmetry.space_group_name_H-M   'P 1'
#
loop_
_entity.id
_entity.type
_entity.pdbx_description
1 polymer ?
#
loop_
_entity_poly.entity_id
_entity_poly.type
_entity_poly.pdbx_seq_one_letter_code
_entity_poly.pdbx_strand_id
1 'polypeptide(L)'
;MSKQSVREQFGANAAAYVSSPTHAQGASLVRLVELAEPQPAWRALDVATATGHTALAFAPRVAAVVGLDLTPEMLPHTARLAAERGAANFVWAVGDVDDLPFGDGAFNLVTCRIAPHHFADAGRFLAEAARVLSPRGLLALVDNVVPGSRLRGKRADRERQAGAYVNAFEKLRDPSHVRCLSFEEWGDALAAAGLVVEAAETLDKRLTFETWAARHTPEMQTRLRAMLLQAPEAARAFLDPRVEGVTTFRLREGLFVARRL
;
A
#
# COMPACT_ATOMS: atom_id res chain seq x y z
N MET A 1 -11.72 -8.62 -10.01
CA MET A 1 -11.69 -9.65 -8.93
C MET A 1 -12.80 -9.33 -7.94
N SER A 2 -13.47 -10.34 -7.35
CA SER A 2 -14.52 -10.07 -6.36
C SER A 2 -13.89 -9.73 -5.00
N LYS A 3 -14.54 -8.87 -4.21
CA LYS A 3 -14.15 -8.57 -2.82
C LYS A 3 -14.06 -9.85 -1.98
N GLN A 4 -14.85 -10.86 -2.31
CA GLN A 4 -14.82 -12.17 -1.67
C GLN A 4 -13.48 -12.89 -1.89
N SER A 5 -12.92 -12.88 -3.10
CA SER A 5 -11.62 -13.52 -3.38
C SER A 5 -10.46 -12.80 -2.67
N VAL A 6 -10.56 -11.48 -2.47
CA VAL A 6 -9.62 -10.70 -1.67
C VAL A 6 -9.68 -11.16 -0.20
N ARG A 7 -10.88 -11.23 0.39
CA ARG A 7 -11.07 -11.70 1.78
C ARG A 7 -10.53 -13.11 1.99
N GLU A 8 -10.86 -14.04 1.10
CA GLU A 8 -10.41 -15.44 1.19
C GLU A 8 -8.88 -15.55 1.16
N GLN A 9 -8.22 -14.80 0.26
CA GLN A 9 -6.76 -14.80 0.14
C GLN A 9 -6.07 -14.20 1.37
N PHE A 10 -6.54 -13.04 1.85
CA PHE A 10 -5.94 -12.37 3.00
C PHE A 10 -6.28 -13.09 4.30
N GLY A 11 -7.50 -13.61 4.46
CA GLY A 11 -7.91 -14.40 5.62
C GLY A 11 -7.05 -15.66 5.81
N ALA A 12 -6.84 -16.43 4.73
CA ALA A 12 -5.99 -17.63 4.75
C ALA A 12 -4.52 -17.35 5.13
N ASN A 13 -4.04 -16.12 4.93
CA ASN A 13 -2.66 -15.71 5.18
C ASN A 13 -2.50 -14.73 6.35
N ALA A 14 -3.55 -14.47 7.15
CA ALA A 14 -3.54 -13.45 8.20
C ALA A 14 -2.35 -13.57 9.17
N ALA A 15 -2.02 -14.78 9.62
CA ALA A 15 -0.89 -15.02 10.52
C ALA A 15 0.47 -14.60 9.93
N ALA A 16 0.67 -14.74 8.61
CA ALA A 16 1.92 -14.38 7.96
C ALA A 16 2.14 -12.86 7.90
N TYR A 17 1.08 -12.06 7.93
CA TYR A 17 1.17 -10.59 7.95
C TYR A 17 1.69 -10.05 9.29
N VAL A 18 1.47 -10.76 10.40
CA VAL A 18 1.93 -10.35 11.74
C VAL A 18 3.45 -10.20 11.80
N SER A 19 4.17 -11.16 11.22
CA SER A 19 5.64 -11.22 11.26
C SER A 19 6.31 -10.73 9.97
N SER A 20 5.54 -10.22 9.00
CA SER A 20 6.08 -9.75 7.73
C SER A 20 7.00 -8.54 7.92
N PRO A 21 8.31 -8.64 7.64
CA PRO A 21 9.25 -7.52 7.83
C PRO A 21 8.84 -6.28 7.04
N THR A 22 8.31 -6.46 5.84
CA THR A 22 7.83 -5.38 4.97
C THR A 22 6.70 -4.57 5.61
N HIS A 23 5.74 -5.24 6.27
CA HIS A 23 4.60 -4.59 6.88
C HIS A 23 4.95 -4.06 8.27
N ALA A 24 5.73 -4.82 9.06
CA ALA A 24 6.04 -4.48 10.45
C ALA A 24 7.14 -3.43 10.61
N GLN A 25 8.15 -3.40 9.71
CA GLN A 25 9.40 -2.65 9.90
C GLN A 25 9.89 -1.94 8.62
N GLY A 26 9.07 -1.83 7.58
CA GLY A 26 9.47 -1.19 6.33
C GLY A 26 9.86 0.29 6.52
N ALA A 27 10.91 0.75 5.84
CA ALA A 27 11.37 2.14 5.90
C ALA A 27 10.26 3.14 5.59
N SER A 28 9.33 2.78 4.70
CA SER A 28 8.18 3.61 4.36
C SER A 28 7.23 3.86 5.55
N LEU A 29 7.16 2.96 6.54
CA LEU A 29 6.33 3.16 7.72
C LEU A 29 6.85 4.30 8.59
N VAL A 30 8.16 4.28 8.89
CA VAL A 30 8.80 5.34 9.67
C VAL A 30 8.69 6.67 8.93
N ARG A 31 9.02 6.65 7.64
CA ARG A 31 9.00 7.86 6.82
C ARG A 31 7.61 8.45 6.66
N LEU A 32 6.58 7.62 6.55
CA LEU A 32 5.19 8.09 6.48
C LEU A 32 4.75 8.82 7.75
N VAL A 33 5.14 8.31 8.92
CA VAL A 33 4.86 8.96 10.22
C VAL A 33 5.59 10.31 10.33
N GLU A 34 6.86 10.37 9.88
CA GLU A 34 7.64 11.62 9.85
C GLU A 34 6.98 12.68 8.96
N LEU A 35 6.60 12.30 7.73
CA LEU A 35 6.00 13.24 6.77
C LEU A 35 4.60 13.69 7.15
N ALA A 36 3.82 12.85 7.82
CA ALA A 36 2.46 13.18 8.24
C ALA A 36 2.41 14.12 9.46
N GLU A 37 3.49 14.24 10.24
CA GLU A 37 3.60 15.10 11.43
C GLU A 37 2.35 15.06 12.33
N PRO A 38 1.90 13.84 12.76
CA PRO A 38 0.63 13.68 13.46
C PRO A 38 0.57 14.49 14.75
N GLN A 39 -0.62 15.03 15.08
CA GLN A 39 -0.83 15.85 16.25
C GLN A 39 -1.56 15.08 17.36
N PRO A 40 -1.25 15.31 18.64
CA PRO A 40 -1.85 14.56 19.77
C PRO A 40 -3.38 14.65 19.86
N ALA A 41 -3.99 15.69 19.32
CA ALA A 41 -5.45 15.87 19.33
C ALA A 41 -6.14 15.17 18.14
N TRP A 42 -5.41 14.61 17.20
CA TRP A 42 -6.00 14.05 15.99
C TRP A 42 -6.67 12.70 16.21
N ARG A 43 -7.70 12.45 15.41
CA ARG A 43 -8.31 11.15 15.20
C ARG A 43 -7.84 10.61 13.86
N ALA A 44 -7.25 9.43 13.85
CA ALA A 44 -6.72 8.78 12.65
C ALA A 44 -7.58 7.58 12.24
N LEU A 45 -7.68 7.36 10.93
CA LEU A 45 -8.24 6.15 10.32
C LEU A 45 -7.15 5.47 9.48
N ASP A 46 -6.86 4.21 9.75
CA ASP A 46 -5.98 3.38 8.92
C ASP A 46 -6.82 2.45 8.07
N VAL A 47 -6.84 2.69 6.76
CA VAL A 47 -7.66 1.95 5.79
C VAL A 47 -6.89 0.75 5.25
N ALA A 48 -7.55 -0.40 5.18
CA ALA A 48 -6.94 -1.70 4.89
C ALA A 48 -5.79 -2.00 5.87
N THR A 49 -6.10 -1.89 7.15
CA THR A 49 -5.14 -1.92 8.26
C THR A 49 -4.45 -3.28 8.43
N ALA A 50 -5.01 -4.36 7.86
CA ALA A 50 -4.55 -5.74 8.04
C ALA A 50 -4.29 -6.06 9.53
N THR A 51 -3.06 -6.39 9.90
CA THR A 51 -2.65 -6.66 11.29
C THR A 51 -2.34 -5.39 12.11
N GLY A 52 -2.63 -4.19 11.59
CA GLY A 52 -2.60 -2.94 12.35
C GLY A 52 -1.22 -2.26 12.46
N HIS A 53 -0.20 -2.69 11.74
CA HIS A 53 1.15 -2.13 11.88
C HIS A 53 1.22 -0.62 11.63
N THR A 54 0.50 -0.11 10.62
CA THR A 54 0.44 1.32 10.32
C THR A 54 -0.35 2.06 11.40
N ALA A 55 -1.56 1.60 11.72
CA ALA A 55 -2.37 2.18 12.79
C ALA A 55 -1.61 2.31 14.11
N LEU A 56 -0.90 1.24 14.51
CA LEU A 56 -0.14 1.17 15.75
C LEU A 56 1.15 2.03 15.74
N ALA A 57 1.68 2.38 14.58
CA ALA A 57 2.77 3.35 14.47
C ALA A 57 2.30 4.79 14.74
N PHE A 58 1.05 5.10 14.40
CA PHE A 58 0.43 6.39 14.68
C PHE A 58 -0.19 6.49 16.08
N ALA A 59 -0.64 5.37 16.68
CA ALA A 59 -1.33 5.36 17.96
C ALA A 59 -0.66 6.17 19.09
N PRO A 60 0.68 6.12 19.30
CA PRO A 60 1.35 6.91 20.33
C PRO A 60 1.35 8.43 20.09
N ARG A 61 0.92 8.89 18.92
CA ARG A 61 1.06 10.28 18.44
C ARG A 61 -0.26 11.00 18.22
N VAL A 62 -1.39 10.31 18.42
CA VAL A 62 -2.74 10.83 18.15
C VAL A 62 -3.69 10.50 19.30
N ALA A 63 -4.85 11.17 19.37
CA ALA A 63 -5.86 10.94 20.39
C ALA A 63 -6.53 9.56 20.27
N ALA A 64 -6.82 9.13 19.03
CA ALA A 64 -7.47 7.86 18.75
C ALA A 64 -7.12 7.37 17.34
N VAL A 65 -7.05 6.05 17.17
CA VAL A 65 -6.86 5.39 15.87
C VAL A 65 -7.95 4.36 15.66
N VAL A 66 -8.57 4.39 14.50
CA VAL A 66 -9.45 3.34 13.99
C VAL A 66 -8.71 2.60 12.89
N GLY A 67 -8.54 1.28 13.02
CA GLY A 67 -8.09 0.42 11.93
C GLY A 67 -9.30 -0.19 11.23
N LEU A 68 -9.42 -0.04 9.91
CA LEU A 68 -10.51 -0.63 9.13
C LEU A 68 -9.94 -1.66 8.16
N ASP A 69 -10.54 -2.85 8.12
CA ASP A 69 -10.22 -3.88 7.13
C ASP A 69 -11.49 -4.59 6.64
N LEU A 70 -11.42 -5.09 5.41
CA LEU A 70 -12.49 -5.90 4.83
C LEU A 70 -12.50 -7.33 5.40
N THR A 71 -11.38 -7.78 5.98
CA THR A 71 -11.07 -9.16 6.37
C THR A 71 -11.17 -9.34 7.88
N PRO A 72 -12.31 -9.83 8.42
CA PRO A 72 -12.49 -9.98 9.87
C PRO A 72 -11.49 -10.95 10.50
N GLU A 73 -10.93 -11.89 9.75
CA GLU A 73 -9.90 -12.82 10.19
C GLU A 73 -8.59 -12.12 10.66
N MET A 74 -8.37 -10.87 10.26
CA MET A 74 -7.25 -10.04 10.72
C MET A 74 -7.42 -9.56 12.17
N LEU A 75 -8.66 -9.40 12.64
CA LEU A 75 -8.99 -8.75 13.91
C LEU A 75 -8.33 -9.37 15.16
N PRO A 76 -8.31 -10.71 15.34
CA PRO A 76 -7.64 -11.31 16.50
C PRO A 76 -6.15 -10.99 16.54
N HIS A 77 -5.51 -10.94 15.39
CA HIS A 77 -4.09 -10.62 15.26
C HIS A 77 -3.82 -9.15 15.58
N THR A 78 -4.66 -8.26 15.07
CA THR A 78 -4.58 -6.81 15.33
C THR A 78 -4.82 -6.50 16.80
N ALA A 79 -5.84 -7.11 17.43
CA ALA A 79 -6.15 -6.92 18.84
C ALA A 79 -4.99 -7.36 19.74
N ARG A 80 -4.37 -8.51 19.43
CA ARG A 80 -3.20 -9.01 20.16
C ARG A 80 -2.03 -8.04 20.01
N LEU A 81 -1.69 -7.61 18.82
CA LEU A 81 -0.59 -6.70 18.58
C LEU A 81 -0.81 -5.33 19.24
N ALA A 82 -2.04 -4.83 19.27
CA ALA A 82 -2.40 -3.61 19.98
C ALA A 82 -2.18 -3.75 21.49
N ALA A 83 -2.61 -4.87 22.08
CA ALA A 83 -2.38 -5.16 23.49
C ALA A 83 -0.88 -5.27 23.83
N GLU A 84 -0.11 -6.00 23.03
CA GLU A 84 1.35 -6.14 23.18
C GLU A 84 2.08 -4.78 23.13
N ARG A 85 1.56 -3.82 22.36
CA ARG A 85 2.11 -2.45 22.23
C ARG A 85 1.50 -1.44 23.20
N GLY A 86 0.55 -1.84 24.04
CA GLY A 86 -0.11 -0.95 24.99
C GLY A 86 -0.95 0.16 24.32
N ALA A 87 -1.46 -0.06 23.10
CA ALA A 87 -2.22 0.92 22.34
C ALA A 87 -3.69 0.96 22.80
N ALA A 88 -3.95 1.57 23.96
CA ALA A 88 -5.29 1.68 24.54
C ALA A 88 -6.25 2.59 23.74
N ASN A 89 -5.72 3.44 22.89
CA ASN A 89 -6.49 4.35 22.03
C ASN A 89 -6.75 3.79 20.62
N PHE A 90 -6.50 2.50 20.39
CA PHE A 90 -6.75 1.82 19.13
C PHE A 90 -8.05 1.03 19.18
N VAL A 91 -8.89 1.18 18.19
CA VAL A 91 -10.07 0.35 17.91
C VAL A 91 -10.07 -0.09 16.46
N TRP A 92 -10.78 -1.17 16.16
CA TRP A 92 -10.88 -1.66 14.77
C TRP A 92 -12.33 -1.80 14.33
N ALA A 93 -12.55 -1.76 13.02
CA ALA A 93 -13.84 -1.93 12.37
C ALA A 93 -13.70 -2.81 11.12
N VAL A 94 -14.73 -3.56 10.79
CA VAL A 94 -14.85 -4.22 9.49
C VAL A 94 -15.55 -3.27 8.55
N GLY A 95 -15.00 -3.07 7.36
CA GLY A 95 -15.60 -2.18 6.37
C GLY A 95 -14.92 -2.25 5.01
N ASP A 96 -15.59 -1.65 4.04
CA ASP A 96 -15.17 -1.59 2.65
C ASP A 96 -14.54 -0.23 2.35
N VAL A 97 -13.43 -0.21 1.63
CA VAL A 97 -12.72 1.01 1.22
C VAL A 97 -13.53 1.84 0.22
N ASP A 98 -14.45 1.20 -0.53
CA ASP A 98 -15.31 1.87 -1.50
C ASP A 98 -16.55 2.55 -0.85
N ASP A 99 -16.79 2.30 0.44
CA ASP A 99 -17.94 2.85 1.21
C ASP A 99 -17.56 2.82 2.70
N LEU A 100 -16.78 3.81 3.12
CA LEU A 100 -16.27 3.90 4.48
C LEU A 100 -17.43 4.18 5.47
N PRO A 101 -17.64 3.33 6.50
CA PRO A 101 -18.78 3.43 7.41
C PRO A 101 -18.63 4.55 8.45
N PHE A 102 -18.15 5.72 8.01
CA PHE A 102 -17.93 6.89 8.85
C PHE A 102 -18.55 8.14 8.23
N GLY A 103 -18.96 9.06 9.07
CA GLY A 103 -19.50 10.36 8.65
C GLY A 103 -18.42 11.27 8.03
N ASP A 104 -18.89 12.28 7.29
CA ASP A 104 -18.03 13.28 6.67
C ASP A 104 -17.21 14.03 7.73
N GLY A 105 -15.93 14.24 7.46
CA GLY A 105 -15.05 15.01 8.33
C GLY A 105 -14.73 14.33 9.68
N ALA A 106 -14.94 13.02 9.82
CA ALA A 106 -14.76 12.31 11.09
C ALA A 106 -13.31 12.19 11.55
N PHE A 107 -12.32 12.34 10.66
CA PHE A 107 -10.89 12.11 10.92
C PHE A 107 -10.02 13.28 10.50
N ASN A 108 -8.96 13.52 11.27
CA ASN A 108 -7.92 14.50 10.92
C ASN A 108 -6.83 13.89 10.04
N LEU A 109 -6.65 12.56 10.14
CA LEU A 109 -5.67 11.80 9.38
C LEU A 109 -6.32 10.52 8.85
N VAL A 110 -6.13 10.24 7.57
CA VAL A 110 -6.39 8.93 6.95
C VAL A 110 -5.08 8.36 6.49
N THR A 111 -4.79 7.10 6.81
CA THR A 111 -3.61 6.38 6.34
C THR A 111 -4.02 5.18 5.52
N CYS A 112 -3.22 4.83 4.51
CA CYS A 112 -3.34 3.57 3.77
C CYS A 112 -1.96 3.17 3.26
N ARG A 113 -1.51 1.94 3.57
CA ARG A 113 -0.15 1.54 3.23
C ARG A 113 -0.07 0.14 2.63
N ILE A 114 0.51 0.06 1.40
CA ILE A 114 0.77 -1.20 0.67
C ILE A 114 -0.52 -2.04 0.52
N ALA A 115 -1.61 -1.37 0.17
CA ALA A 115 -2.92 -1.97 -0.02
C ALA A 115 -3.64 -1.48 -1.29
N PRO A 116 -3.51 -0.21 -1.72
CA PRO A 116 -4.32 0.32 -2.82
C PRO A 116 -4.19 -0.43 -4.14
N HIS A 117 -3.06 -1.07 -4.40
CA HIS A 117 -2.89 -1.92 -5.60
C HIS A 117 -3.80 -3.16 -5.64
N HIS A 118 -4.54 -3.44 -4.55
CA HIS A 118 -5.60 -4.45 -4.48
C HIS A 118 -7.00 -3.87 -4.67
N PHE A 119 -7.16 -2.55 -4.64
CA PHE A 119 -8.47 -1.93 -4.77
C PHE A 119 -8.98 -1.99 -6.21
N ALA A 120 -10.27 -2.25 -6.37
CA ALA A 120 -10.90 -2.28 -7.69
C ALA A 120 -10.90 -0.88 -8.35
N ASP A 121 -11.05 0.16 -7.53
CA ASP A 121 -11.08 1.56 -7.94
C ASP A 121 -10.37 2.43 -6.89
N ALA A 122 -9.12 2.79 -7.18
CA ALA A 122 -8.35 3.68 -6.32
C ALA A 122 -8.96 5.11 -6.24
N GLY A 123 -9.62 5.57 -7.30
CA GLY A 123 -10.29 6.87 -7.31
C GLY A 123 -11.48 6.91 -6.34
N ARG A 124 -12.26 5.84 -6.28
CA ARG A 124 -13.36 5.71 -5.32
C ARG A 124 -12.86 5.70 -3.86
N PHE A 125 -11.81 4.94 -3.59
CA PHE A 125 -11.15 4.97 -2.28
C PHE A 125 -10.69 6.38 -1.92
N LEU A 126 -10.05 7.11 -2.84
CA LEU A 126 -9.59 8.48 -2.58
C LEU A 126 -10.73 9.45 -2.34
N ALA A 127 -11.85 9.31 -3.05
CA ALA A 127 -13.06 10.11 -2.82
C ALA A 127 -13.63 9.86 -1.40
N GLU A 128 -13.71 8.60 -0.97
CA GLU A 128 -14.15 8.25 0.38
C GLU A 128 -13.16 8.74 1.46
N ALA A 129 -11.85 8.58 1.23
CA ALA A 129 -10.83 9.13 2.12
C ALA A 129 -10.97 10.66 2.27
N ALA A 130 -11.17 11.37 1.16
CA ALA A 130 -11.40 12.81 1.17
C ALA A 130 -12.71 13.17 1.89
N ARG A 131 -13.79 12.39 1.73
CA ARG A 131 -15.07 12.62 2.39
C ARG A 131 -14.95 12.53 3.91
N VAL A 132 -14.30 11.48 4.41
CA VAL A 132 -14.17 11.23 5.86
C VAL A 132 -13.11 12.10 6.54
N LEU A 133 -12.19 12.72 5.78
CA LEU A 133 -11.25 13.71 6.31
C LEU A 133 -11.96 15.00 6.70
N SER A 134 -11.60 15.56 7.84
CA SER A 134 -12.01 16.92 8.25
C SER A 134 -11.44 17.97 7.27
N PRO A 135 -12.01 19.19 7.22
CA PRO A 135 -11.38 20.29 6.50
C PRO A 135 -9.92 20.45 6.93
N ARG A 136 -9.00 20.51 5.96
CA ARG A 136 -7.55 20.55 6.16
C ARG A 136 -6.96 19.27 6.77
N GLY A 137 -7.71 18.17 6.87
CA GLY A 137 -7.21 16.85 7.25
C GLY A 137 -6.22 16.29 6.22
N LEU A 138 -5.39 15.35 6.62
CA LEU A 138 -4.32 14.74 5.81
C LEU A 138 -4.65 13.31 5.40
N LEU A 139 -4.38 12.98 4.15
CA LEU A 139 -4.19 11.61 3.68
C LEU A 139 -2.69 11.33 3.65
N ALA A 140 -2.25 10.27 4.32
CA ALA A 140 -0.89 9.75 4.29
C ALA A 140 -0.89 8.36 3.63
N LEU A 141 -0.43 8.29 2.39
CA LEU A 141 -0.55 7.15 1.49
C LEU A 141 0.81 6.57 1.13
N VAL A 142 0.93 5.25 1.18
CA VAL A 142 2.06 4.51 0.59
C VAL A 142 1.53 3.38 -0.27
N ASP A 143 2.04 3.26 -1.48
CA ASP A 143 1.83 2.06 -2.29
C ASP A 143 3.02 1.75 -3.18
N ASN A 144 3.10 0.51 -3.67
CA ASN A 144 4.04 0.18 -4.73
C ASN A 144 3.72 1.02 -5.97
N VAL A 145 4.75 1.58 -6.60
CA VAL A 145 4.62 2.33 -7.84
C VAL A 145 5.38 1.66 -8.97
N VAL A 146 4.88 1.85 -10.19
CA VAL A 146 5.47 1.31 -11.40
C VAL A 146 5.93 2.44 -12.33
N PRO A 147 6.79 2.15 -13.32
CA PRO A 147 7.10 3.12 -14.37
C PRO A 147 5.83 3.59 -15.08
N GLY A 148 5.79 4.87 -15.41
CA GLY A 148 4.70 5.48 -16.17
C GLY A 148 5.07 6.88 -16.61
N SER A 149 4.32 7.44 -17.54
CA SER A 149 4.53 8.80 -18.00
C SER A 149 3.26 9.39 -18.58
N ARG A 150 2.95 10.62 -18.21
CA ARG A 150 1.89 11.45 -18.80
C ARG A 150 2.29 11.99 -20.18
N LEU A 151 3.58 12.03 -20.48
CA LEU A 151 4.10 12.56 -21.73
C LEU A 151 3.72 11.65 -22.90
N ARG A 152 3.86 12.18 -24.12
CA ARG A 152 3.69 11.42 -25.36
C ARG A 152 5.06 11.14 -26.00
N GLY A 153 5.12 10.11 -26.82
CA GLY A 153 6.29 9.75 -27.59
C GLY A 153 6.97 8.45 -27.11
N LYS A 154 7.93 7.99 -27.90
CA LYS A 154 8.54 6.65 -27.76
C LYS A 154 9.12 6.35 -26.37
N ARG A 155 9.70 7.34 -25.69
CA ARG A 155 10.22 7.16 -24.33
C ARG A 155 9.09 6.91 -23.34
N ALA A 156 8.06 7.74 -23.37
CA ALA A 156 6.89 7.63 -22.51
C ALA A 156 6.13 6.31 -22.76
N ASP A 157 6.04 5.86 -24.01
CA ASP A 157 5.45 4.57 -24.36
C ASP A 157 6.23 3.41 -23.76
N ARG A 158 7.57 3.46 -23.79
CA ARG A 158 8.42 2.45 -23.14
C ARG A 158 8.22 2.43 -21.62
N GLU A 159 8.09 3.58 -20.98
CA GLU A 159 7.82 3.67 -19.54
C GLU A 159 6.47 3.06 -19.19
N ARG A 160 5.40 3.36 -19.95
CA ARG A 160 4.08 2.72 -19.77
C ARG A 160 4.11 1.21 -20.00
N GLN A 161 4.83 0.74 -21.02
CA GLN A 161 5.01 -0.69 -21.29
C GLN A 161 5.78 -1.37 -20.16
N ALA A 162 6.80 -0.73 -19.59
CA ALA A 162 7.52 -1.24 -18.44
C ALA A 162 6.60 -1.34 -17.21
N GLY A 163 5.77 -0.33 -16.96
CA GLY A 163 4.77 -0.38 -15.88
C GLY A 163 3.75 -1.49 -16.05
N ALA A 164 3.24 -1.67 -17.28
CA ALA A 164 2.34 -2.79 -17.60
C ALA A 164 3.00 -4.15 -17.35
N TYR A 165 4.29 -4.28 -17.71
CA TYR A 165 5.07 -5.50 -17.46
C TYR A 165 5.24 -5.78 -15.96
N VAL A 166 5.61 -4.77 -15.17
CA VAL A 166 5.76 -4.91 -13.71
C VAL A 166 4.43 -5.28 -13.05
N ASN A 167 3.32 -4.67 -13.47
CA ASN A 167 1.99 -5.04 -13.01
C ASN A 167 1.63 -6.50 -13.36
N ALA A 168 1.98 -6.98 -14.55
CA ALA A 168 1.77 -8.38 -14.93
C ALA A 168 2.63 -9.34 -14.10
N PHE A 169 3.87 -8.96 -13.79
CA PHE A 169 4.77 -9.71 -12.92
C PHE A 169 4.23 -9.82 -11.48
N GLU A 170 3.78 -8.71 -10.89
CA GLU A 170 3.15 -8.71 -9.57
C GLU A 170 1.84 -9.49 -9.58
N LYS A 171 1.02 -9.38 -10.63
CA LYS A 171 -0.24 -10.12 -10.80
C LYS A 171 -0.02 -11.63 -10.88
N LEU A 172 1.04 -12.08 -11.55
CA LEU A 172 1.39 -13.50 -11.61
C LEU A 172 1.75 -14.04 -10.22
N ARG A 173 2.45 -13.25 -9.43
CA ARG A 173 2.80 -13.59 -8.04
C ARG A 173 1.63 -13.50 -7.10
N ASP A 174 0.75 -12.51 -7.28
CA ASP A 174 -0.38 -12.25 -6.40
C ASP A 174 -1.67 -12.09 -7.21
N PRO A 175 -2.51 -13.14 -7.27
CA PRO A 175 -3.78 -13.06 -8.00
C PRO A 175 -4.72 -11.95 -7.50
N SER A 176 -4.58 -11.46 -6.25
CA SER A 176 -5.37 -10.34 -5.74
C SER A 176 -4.89 -8.98 -6.24
N HIS A 177 -3.69 -8.90 -6.79
CA HIS A 177 -3.17 -7.66 -7.37
C HIS A 177 -4.09 -7.17 -8.49
N VAL A 178 -4.56 -5.95 -8.39
CA VAL A 178 -5.33 -5.26 -9.44
C VAL A 178 -4.37 -4.44 -10.29
N ARG A 179 -3.78 -3.39 -9.73
CA ARG A 179 -2.85 -2.52 -10.44
C ARG A 179 -2.07 -1.61 -9.47
N CYS A 180 -0.75 -1.53 -9.62
CA CYS A 180 0.03 -0.41 -9.12
C CYS A 180 -0.08 0.76 -10.11
N LEU A 181 -0.33 1.94 -9.59
CA LEU A 181 -0.27 3.19 -10.35
C LEU A 181 1.19 3.65 -10.48
N SER A 182 1.48 4.48 -11.48
CA SER A 182 2.73 5.23 -11.50
C SER A 182 2.69 6.38 -10.49
N PHE A 183 3.87 6.93 -10.18
CA PHE A 183 3.96 8.08 -9.28
C PHE A 183 3.17 9.29 -9.81
N GLU A 184 3.18 9.52 -11.12
CA GLU A 184 2.43 10.58 -11.78
C GLU A 184 0.91 10.32 -11.73
N GLU A 185 0.46 9.07 -11.95
CA GLU A 185 -0.95 8.70 -11.87
C GLU A 185 -1.51 8.89 -10.46
N TRP A 186 -0.71 8.61 -9.41
CA TRP A 186 -1.10 8.92 -8.03
C TRP A 186 -1.33 10.41 -7.82
N GLY A 187 -0.43 11.27 -8.33
CA GLY A 187 -0.62 12.73 -8.26
C GLY A 187 -1.92 13.19 -8.92
N ASP A 188 -2.26 12.62 -10.11
CA ASP A 188 -3.50 12.93 -10.81
C ASP A 188 -4.74 12.45 -10.05
N ALA A 189 -4.69 11.23 -9.50
CA ALA A 189 -5.80 10.65 -8.76
C ALA A 189 -6.09 11.43 -7.47
N LEU A 190 -5.04 11.84 -6.74
CA LEU A 190 -5.14 12.68 -5.55
C LEU A 190 -5.77 14.03 -5.88
N ALA A 191 -5.30 14.70 -6.93
CA ALA A 191 -5.85 15.97 -7.37
C ALA A 191 -7.32 15.86 -7.80
N ALA A 192 -7.68 14.78 -8.52
CA ALA A 192 -9.07 14.52 -8.91
C ALA A 192 -10.01 14.28 -7.72
N ALA A 193 -9.49 13.80 -6.60
CA ALA A 193 -10.23 13.63 -5.34
C ALA A 193 -10.28 14.90 -4.47
N GLY A 194 -9.75 16.04 -4.95
CA GLY A 194 -9.69 17.29 -4.19
C GLY A 194 -8.64 17.32 -3.09
N LEU A 195 -7.60 16.49 -3.23
CA LEU A 195 -6.48 16.39 -2.31
C LEU A 195 -5.24 17.08 -2.90
N VAL A 196 -4.66 18.02 -2.17
CA VAL A 196 -3.45 18.74 -2.59
C VAL A 196 -2.23 18.08 -1.98
N VAL A 197 -1.33 17.61 -2.83
CA VAL A 197 -0.07 16.96 -2.39
C VAL A 197 0.85 18.01 -1.76
N GLU A 198 1.21 17.81 -0.49
CA GLU A 198 2.17 18.63 0.25
C GLU A 198 3.57 18.01 0.29
N ALA A 199 3.65 16.69 0.34
CA ALA A 199 4.90 15.95 0.24
C ALA A 199 4.72 14.69 -0.58
N ALA A 200 5.69 14.40 -1.45
CA ALA A 200 5.72 13.17 -2.22
C ALA A 200 7.15 12.74 -2.50
N GLU A 201 7.45 11.47 -2.25
CA GLU A 201 8.76 10.88 -2.49
C GLU A 201 8.67 9.40 -2.88
N THR A 202 9.76 8.84 -3.38
CA THR A 202 9.87 7.41 -3.68
C THR A 202 10.95 6.77 -2.83
N LEU A 203 10.70 5.55 -2.36
CA LEU A 203 11.69 4.71 -1.70
C LEU A 203 11.94 3.44 -2.49
N ASP A 204 13.20 3.10 -2.70
CA ASP A 204 13.60 1.83 -3.27
C ASP A 204 13.42 0.71 -2.24
N LYS A 205 12.84 -0.40 -2.66
CA LYS A 205 12.59 -1.59 -1.86
C LYS A 205 13.31 -2.78 -2.51
N ARG A 206 14.48 -3.11 -1.98
CA ARG A 206 15.25 -4.28 -2.45
C ARG A 206 14.68 -5.54 -1.81
N LEU A 207 14.38 -6.55 -2.62
CA LEU A 207 13.81 -7.83 -2.22
C LEU A 207 14.72 -8.97 -2.62
N THR A 208 14.75 -10.02 -1.78
CA THR A 208 15.34 -11.31 -2.13
C THR A 208 14.28 -12.15 -2.83
N PHE A 209 14.57 -12.58 -4.05
CA PHE A 209 13.61 -13.31 -4.88
C PHE A 209 13.12 -14.60 -4.21
N GLU A 210 14.01 -15.35 -3.61
CA GLU A 210 13.71 -16.61 -2.95
C GLU A 210 12.66 -16.43 -1.83
N THR A 211 12.85 -15.42 -0.97
CA THR A 211 11.90 -15.09 0.10
C THR A 211 10.58 -14.55 -0.47
N TRP A 212 10.67 -13.69 -1.48
CA TRP A 212 9.49 -13.06 -2.10
C TRP A 212 8.60 -14.08 -2.84
N ALA A 213 9.22 -15.12 -3.45
CA ALA A 213 8.53 -16.16 -4.20
C ALA A 213 8.23 -17.42 -3.36
N ALA A 214 8.67 -17.51 -2.11
CA ALA A 214 8.66 -18.72 -1.28
C ALA A 214 7.28 -19.38 -1.11
N ARG A 215 6.19 -18.61 -1.18
CA ARG A 215 4.82 -19.13 -1.04
C ARG A 215 4.31 -19.92 -2.25
N HIS A 216 5.07 -19.95 -3.34
CA HIS A 216 4.67 -20.55 -4.62
C HIS A 216 5.32 -21.90 -4.87
N THR A 217 4.68 -22.70 -5.76
CA THR A 217 5.27 -23.96 -6.23
C THR A 217 6.57 -23.72 -7.00
N PRO A 218 7.47 -24.72 -7.11
CA PRO A 218 8.71 -24.60 -7.86
C PRO A 218 8.50 -24.16 -9.32
N GLU A 219 7.44 -24.65 -9.97
CA GLU A 219 7.09 -24.27 -11.34
C GLU A 219 6.73 -22.81 -11.45
N MET A 220 5.95 -22.26 -10.50
CA MET A 220 5.60 -20.85 -10.47
C MET A 220 6.80 -19.98 -10.13
N GLN A 221 7.66 -20.41 -9.20
CA GLN A 221 8.93 -19.73 -8.91
C GLN A 221 9.82 -19.66 -10.15
N THR A 222 9.89 -20.73 -10.94
CA THR A 222 10.64 -20.74 -12.21
C THR A 222 10.08 -19.73 -13.21
N ARG A 223 8.74 -19.64 -13.34
CA ARG A 223 8.10 -18.65 -14.23
C ARG A 223 8.36 -17.22 -13.78
N LEU A 224 8.23 -16.95 -12.48
CA LEU A 224 8.48 -15.63 -11.90
C LEU A 224 9.96 -15.23 -12.10
N ARG A 225 10.89 -16.16 -11.91
CA ARG A 225 12.33 -15.92 -12.14
C ARG A 225 12.62 -15.63 -13.61
N ALA A 226 11.99 -16.37 -14.52
CA ALA A 226 12.14 -16.10 -15.95
C ALA A 226 11.62 -14.70 -16.32
N MET A 227 10.44 -14.30 -15.84
CA MET A 227 9.93 -12.94 -16.03
C MET A 227 10.90 -11.89 -15.47
N LEU A 228 11.44 -12.09 -14.27
CA LEU A 228 12.37 -11.13 -13.68
C LEU A 228 13.65 -10.96 -14.51
N LEU A 229 14.28 -12.07 -14.90
CA LEU A 229 15.59 -12.05 -15.56
C LEU A 229 15.52 -11.72 -17.06
N GLN A 230 14.40 -12.05 -17.71
CA GLN A 230 14.15 -11.81 -19.14
C GLN A 230 13.27 -10.60 -19.38
N ALA A 231 13.08 -9.74 -18.38
CA ALA A 231 12.27 -8.53 -18.51
C ALA A 231 12.77 -7.65 -19.66
N PRO A 232 11.88 -6.99 -20.41
CA PRO A 232 12.24 -5.97 -21.40
C PRO A 232 13.10 -4.87 -20.78
N GLU A 233 13.98 -4.25 -21.55
CA GLU A 233 15.04 -3.33 -21.09
C GLU A 233 14.52 -2.30 -20.05
N ALA A 234 13.46 -1.59 -20.33
CA ALA A 234 12.92 -0.56 -19.44
C ALA A 234 12.37 -1.15 -18.13
N ALA A 235 11.68 -2.30 -18.17
CA ALA A 235 11.21 -3.01 -16.99
C ALA A 235 12.38 -3.59 -16.19
N ARG A 236 13.40 -4.12 -16.86
CA ARG A 236 14.61 -4.62 -16.24
C ARG A 236 15.40 -3.52 -15.53
N ALA A 237 15.51 -2.35 -16.14
CA ALA A 237 16.14 -1.18 -15.51
C ALA A 237 15.40 -0.74 -14.23
N PHE A 238 14.08 -0.85 -14.22
CA PHE A 238 13.29 -0.57 -13.02
C PHE A 238 13.46 -1.65 -11.96
N LEU A 239 13.31 -2.92 -12.32
CA LEU A 239 13.41 -4.07 -11.41
C LEU A 239 14.84 -4.32 -10.92
N ASP A 240 15.85 -3.87 -11.66
CA ASP A 240 17.30 -3.98 -11.32
C ASP A 240 17.66 -5.36 -10.74
N PRO A 241 17.42 -6.48 -11.49
CA PRO A 241 17.74 -7.80 -10.99
C PRO A 241 19.26 -7.99 -10.86
N ARG A 242 19.71 -8.55 -9.72
CA ARG A 242 21.11 -8.88 -9.44
C ARG A 242 21.20 -10.34 -9.05
N VAL A 243 22.16 -11.04 -9.63
CA VAL A 243 22.38 -12.49 -9.41
C VAL A 243 23.80 -12.67 -8.92
N GLU A 244 24.00 -12.55 -7.60
CA GLU A 244 25.30 -12.69 -6.93
C GLU A 244 25.10 -13.59 -5.69
N GLY A 245 25.12 -14.90 -5.91
CA GLY A 245 24.75 -15.89 -4.89
C GLY A 245 23.23 -16.02 -4.74
N VAL A 246 22.58 -15.04 -4.14
CA VAL A 246 21.11 -14.94 -4.11
C VAL A 246 20.61 -13.96 -5.16
N THR A 247 19.41 -14.21 -5.71
CA THR A 247 18.79 -13.27 -6.64
C THR A 247 18.07 -12.17 -5.88
N THR A 248 18.43 -10.92 -6.13
CA THR A 248 17.71 -9.75 -5.60
C THR A 248 17.13 -8.92 -6.72
N PHE A 249 16.08 -8.16 -6.42
CA PHE A 249 15.48 -7.20 -7.34
C PHE A 249 14.87 -6.03 -6.57
N ARG A 250 14.48 -4.99 -7.28
CA ARG A 250 13.95 -3.76 -6.70
C ARG A 250 12.50 -3.56 -7.11
N LEU A 251 11.66 -3.24 -6.13
CA LEU A 251 10.41 -2.52 -6.32
C LEU A 251 10.58 -1.09 -5.79
N ARG A 252 9.60 -0.23 -6.01
CA ARG A 252 9.55 1.12 -5.46
C ARG A 252 8.23 1.34 -4.76
N GLU A 253 8.28 2.06 -3.65
CA GLU A 253 7.12 2.58 -2.95
C GLU A 253 7.04 4.08 -3.22
N GLY A 254 5.84 4.58 -3.57
CA GLY A 254 5.51 6.00 -3.59
C GLY A 254 4.87 6.38 -2.27
N LEU A 255 5.36 7.43 -1.65
CA LEU A 255 4.82 8.03 -0.43
C LEU A 255 4.18 9.36 -0.80
N PHE A 256 2.98 9.61 -0.31
CA PHE A 256 2.25 10.85 -0.56
C PHE A 256 1.60 11.33 0.74
N VAL A 257 1.81 12.59 1.07
CA VAL A 257 1.02 13.30 2.08
C VAL A 257 0.24 14.38 1.35
N ALA A 258 -1.08 14.30 1.42
CA ALA A 258 -1.97 15.20 0.70
C ALA A 258 -3.05 15.75 1.64
N ARG A 259 -3.35 17.05 1.49
CA ARG A 259 -4.31 17.78 2.31
C ARG A 259 -5.65 17.91 1.61
N ARG A 260 -6.73 17.66 2.35
CA ARG A 260 -8.08 18.05 1.94
C ARG A 260 -8.21 19.58 1.98
N LEU A 261 -8.66 20.18 0.88
CA LEU A 261 -8.98 21.60 0.79
C LEU A 261 -10.23 21.97 1.60
#